data_29219680241e243e206767a87a85de7e
#
_entry.id   29219680241e243e206767a87a85de7e
#
_cell.length_a   1.000
_cell.length_b   1.000
_cell.length_c   1.000
_cell.angle_alpha   90.00
_cell.angle_beta   90.00
_cell.angle_gamma   90.00
#
_symmetry.space_group_name_H-M   'P 1'
#
loop_
_entity.id
_entity.type
_entity.pdbx_description
1 polymer ?
#
loop_
_entity_poly.entity_id
_entity_poly.type
_entity_poly.pdbx_seq_one_letter_code
_entity_poly.pdbx_strand_id
1 'polypeptide(L)'
;PSKPNINLDAEVLTITKGYEISNSSGLSILTDSKYFGGSNEDITLVRNEINIPILRKDFMLDEYQIIESKSLGADIILLIAACLSKEEVKNLSRFAKSFNLQVILEIHSEDEIAYLCDSIDVVGVNNRNLKKFETDINNSINLAGMIPSSFLKISESGISTSKEIFLLKEYGYDGFLIGENFMKNNDPVSACNDFIKEL
;
A
#
# COMPACT_ATOMS: atom_id res chain seq x y z
N PRO A 1 -2.99 0.53 13.89
CA PRO A 1 -1.65 0.93 13.46
C PRO A 1 -0.60 0.20 14.28
N SER A 2 0.50 -0.16 13.65
CA SER A 2 1.66 -0.76 14.32
C SER A 2 2.25 0.18 15.39
N LYS A 3 2.01 1.47 15.23
CA LYS A 3 2.32 2.54 16.18
C LYS A 3 1.16 3.54 16.19
N PRO A 4 0.32 3.54 17.22
CA PRO A 4 -0.70 4.57 17.39
C PRO A 4 -0.03 5.94 17.57
N ASN A 5 -0.61 6.96 16.97
CA ASN A 5 -0.20 8.35 17.18
C ASN A 5 1.23 8.70 16.72
N ILE A 6 1.63 8.26 15.51
CA ILE A 6 2.95 8.57 14.95
C ILE A 6 3.12 10.09 14.75
N ASN A 7 2.08 10.77 14.25
CA ASN A 7 2.09 12.20 14.03
C ASN A 7 0.66 12.74 14.14
N LEU A 8 0.32 13.28 15.30
CA LEU A 8 -1.04 13.79 15.61
C LEU A 8 -1.32 15.15 14.95
N ASP A 9 -0.28 15.88 14.59
CA ASP A 9 -0.39 17.23 13.99
C ASP A 9 -0.37 17.17 12.45
N ALA A 10 -0.30 15.96 11.87
CA ALA A 10 -0.26 15.79 10.43
C ALA A 10 -1.61 16.15 9.79
N GLU A 11 -1.62 17.20 9.00
CA GLU A 11 -2.78 17.60 8.21
C GLU A 11 -2.77 16.84 6.87
N VAL A 12 -3.86 16.11 6.58
CA VAL A 12 -3.97 15.20 5.44
C VAL A 12 -3.65 15.88 4.10
N LEU A 13 -4.24 17.06 3.83
CA LEU A 13 -3.99 17.79 2.58
C LEU A 13 -2.55 18.26 2.44
N THR A 14 -1.97 18.78 3.50
CA THR A 14 -0.58 19.25 3.50
C THR A 14 0.38 18.11 3.18
N ILE A 15 0.20 16.96 3.84
CA ILE A 15 1.05 15.78 3.63
C ILE A 15 0.88 15.23 2.21
N THR A 16 -0.35 15.02 1.76
CA THR A 16 -0.62 14.39 0.46
C THR A 16 -0.17 15.26 -0.72
N LYS A 17 -0.40 16.58 -0.67
CA LYS A 17 0.14 17.54 -1.65
C LYS A 17 1.67 17.56 -1.63
N GLY A 18 2.25 17.54 -0.44
CA GLY A 18 3.70 17.51 -0.29
C GLY A 18 4.32 16.23 -0.91
N TYR A 19 3.68 15.08 -0.73
CA TYR A 19 4.15 13.84 -1.34
C TYR A 19 4.01 13.85 -2.86
N GLU A 20 2.92 14.38 -3.43
CA GLU A 20 2.78 14.56 -4.87
C GLU A 20 3.85 15.50 -5.44
N ILE A 21 4.09 16.65 -4.80
CA ILE A 21 5.15 17.61 -5.20
C ILE A 21 6.54 16.97 -5.10
N SER A 22 6.74 16.06 -4.18
CA SER A 22 7.98 15.28 -4.02
C SER A 22 8.13 14.17 -5.07
N ASN A 23 7.25 14.06 -6.07
CA ASN A 23 7.23 13.04 -7.11
C ASN A 23 6.94 11.61 -6.61
N SER A 24 6.12 11.44 -5.58
CA SER A 24 5.55 10.16 -5.26
C SER A 24 4.65 9.66 -6.40
N SER A 25 4.73 8.38 -6.74
CA SER A 25 3.95 7.79 -7.85
C SER A 25 2.49 7.52 -7.50
N GLY A 26 2.14 7.56 -6.22
CA GLY A 26 0.79 7.34 -5.70
C GLY A 26 0.75 7.57 -4.20
N LEU A 27 -0.46 7.60 -3.65
CA LEU A 27 -0.72 7.79 -2.23
C LEU A 27 -1.43 6.58 -1.66
N SER A 28 -1.10 6.20 -0.43
CA SER A 28 -1.84 5.22 0.34
C SER A 28 -2.53 5.93 1.51
N ILE A 29 -3.86 5.98 1.47
CA ILE A 29 -4.68 6.61 2.49
C ILE A 29 -5.37 5.55 3.33
N LEU A 30 -5.11 5.58 4.64
CA LEU A 30 -5.73 4.68 5.62
C LEU A 30 -7.18 5.10 5.85
N THR A 31 -8.12 4.14 5.77
CA THR A 31 -9.55 4.44 5.97
C THR A 31 -10.20 3.62 7.09
N ASP A 32 -9.62 2.49 7.49
CA ASP A 32 -10.12 1.76 8.66
C ASP A 32 -9.87 2.58 9.94
N SER A 33 -10.96 2.87 10.67
CA SER A 33 -10.90 3.69 11.87
C SER A 33 -10.39 2.93 13.09
N LYS A 34 -10.68 1.63 13.16
CA LYS A 34 -10.39 0.80 14.35
C LYS A 34 -8.92 0.40 14.43
N TYR A 35 -8.36 -0.07 13.32
CA TYR A 35 -7.00 -0.62 13.29
C TYR A 35 -5.96 0.38 12.79
N PHE A 36 -6.35 1.30 11.89
CA PHE A 36 -5.43 2.26 11.30
C PHE A 36 -5.67 3.70 11.75
N GLY A 37 -6.80 3.99 12.40
CA GLY A 37 -7.15 5.35 12.83
C GLY A 37 -7.43 6.29 11.66
N GLY A 38 -7.82 5.72 10.50
CA GLY A 38 -8.10 6.47 9.28
C GLY A 38 -9.57 6.87 9.14
N SER A 39 -9.87 7.56 8.05
CA SER A 39 -11.23 8.00 7.71
C SER A 39 -11.47 7.98 6.21
N ASN A 40 -12.70 7.63 5.80
CA ASN A 40 -13.16 7.74 4.42
C ASN A 40 -13.15 9.17 3.90
N GLU A 41 -13.42 10.14 4.79
CA GLU A 41 -13.41 11.57 4.49
C GLU A 41 -12.05 12.03 3.98
N ASP A 42 -10.95 11.40 4.42
CA ASP A 42 -9.59 11.74 3.98
C ASP A 42 -9.40 11.52 2.47
N ILE A 43 -9.94 10.43 1.90
CA ILE A 43 -9.89 10.21 0.44
C ILE A 43 -10.69 11.29 -0.29
N THR A 44 -11.92 11.56 0.16
CA THR A 44 -12.79 12.55 -0.48
C THR A 44 -12.16 13.95 -0.42
N LEU A 45 -11.56 14.32 0.70
CA LEU A 45 -10.86 15.59 0.88
C LEU A 45 -9.69 15.72 -0.08
N VAL A 46 -8.90 14.66 -0.23
CA VAL A 46 -7.67 14.66 -1.01
C VAL A 46 -7.94 14.58 -2.51
N ARG A 47 -8.96 13.80 -2.95
CA ARG A 47 -9.16 13.45 -4.36
C ARG A 47 -9.27 14.66 -5.30
N ASN A 48 -9.91 15.72 -4.88
CA ASN A 48 -10.09 16.93 -5.71
C ASN A 48 -8.82 17.80 -5.82
N GLU A 49 -7.82 17.52 -5.00
CA GLU A 49 -6.62 18.32 -4.85
C GLU A 49 -5.35 17.62 -5.38
N ILE A 50 -5.46 16.32 -5.68
CA ILE A 50 -4.34 15.43 -6.05
C ILE A 50 -4.63 14.74 -7.38
N ASN A 51 -3.61 14.61 -8.24
CA ASN A 51 -3.75 13.97 -9.55
C ASN A 51 -3.16 12.55 -9.61
N ILE A 52 -2.26 12.21 -8.68
CA ILE A 52 -1.66 10.86 -8.63
C ILE A 52 -2.65 9.82 -8.07
N PRO A 53 -2.45 8.52 -8.40
CA PRO A 53 -3.32 7.45 -7.94
C PRO A 53 -3.43 7.36 -6.42
N ILE A 54 -4.64 7.06 -5.94
CA ILE A 54 -4.94 6.88 -4.52
C ILE A 54 -5.28 5.41 -4.25
N LEU A 55 -4.48 4.75 -3.42
CA LEU A 55 -4.79 3.46 -2.82
C LEU A 55 -5.64 3.69 -1.54
N ARG A 56 -6.86 3.13 -1.51
CA ARG A 56 -7.59 2.97 -0.26
C ARG A 56 -6.99 1.81 0.54
N LYS A 57 -6.30 2.13 1.63
CA LYS A 57 -5.71 1.12 2.51
C LYS A 57 -6.67 0.80 3.65
N ASP A 58 -7.38 -0.30 3.45
CA ASP A 58 -8.43 -0.80 4.33
C ASP A 58 -8.46 -2.34 4.29
N PHE A 59 -9.22 -2.97 5.18
CA PHE A 59 -9.54 -4.39 5.12
C PHE A 59 -10.76 -4.61 4.24
N MET A 60 -10.56 -4.91 2.95
CA MET A 60 -11.62 -5.19 2.00
C MET A 60 -12.14 -6.61 2.19
N LEU A 61 -13.38 -6.75 2.67
CA LEU A 61 -14.01 -8.03 2.99
C LEU A 61 -15.28 -8.30 2.16
N ASP A 62 -15.87 -7.27 1.56
CA ASP A 62 -17.08 -7.40 0.77
C ASP A 62 -17.15 -6.40 -0.43
N GLU A 63 -18.10 -6.65 -1.32
CA GLU A 63 -18.30 -5.86 -2.55
C GLU A 63 -18.76 -4.42 -2.26
N TYR A 64 -19.48 -4.18 -1.16
CA TYR A 64 -19.92 -2.84 -0.80
C TYR A 64 -18.74 -1.89 -0.59
N GLN A 65 -17.67 -2.37 0.10
CA GLN A 65 -16.47 -1.58 0.32
C GLN A 65 -15.76 -1.21 -0.99
N ILE A 66 -15.86 -2.05 -2.02
CA ILE A 66 -15.30 -1.77 -3.36
C ILE A 66 -16.09 -0.66 -4.05
N ILE A 67 -17.43 -0.72 -4.01
CA ILE A 67 -18.31 0.34 -4.54
C ILE A 67 -18.04 1.66 -3.79
N GLU A 68 -17.96 1.59 -2.48
CA GLU A 68 -17.62 2.73 -1.63
C GLU A 68 -16.27 3.33 -2.00
N SER A 69 -15.23 2.50 -2.18
CA SER A 69 -13.89 2.95 -2.60
C SER A 69 -13.94 3.76 -3.90
N LYS A 70 -14.70 3.27 -4.89
CA LYS A 70 -14.90 3.98 -6.15
C LYS A 70 -15.63 5.30 -5.95
N SER A 71 -16.66 5.33 -5.13
CA SER A 71 -17.45 6.54 -4.85
C SER A 71 -16.66 7.61 -4.11
N LEU A 72 -15.72 7.22 -3.26
CA LEU A 72 -14.81 8.12 -2.55
C LEU A 72 -13.73 8.72 -3.45
N GLY A 73 -13.46 8.11 -4.62
CA GLY A 73 -12.44 8.55 -5.56
C GLY A 73 -11.11 7.81 -5.46
N ALA A 74 -11.09 6.62 -4.86
CA ALA A 74 -9.93 5.75 -4.93
C ALA A 74 -9.73 5.19 -6.35
N ASP A 75 -8.47 4.97 -6.71
CA ASP A 75 -8.06 4.34 -7.97
C ASP A 75 -7.67 2.88 -7.76
N ILE A 76 -7.22 2.54 -6.55
CA ILE A 76 -6.64 1.27 -6.19
C ILE A 76 -7.24 0.79 -4.87
N ILE A 77 -7.48 -0.52 -4.76
CA ILE A 77 -7.86 -1.17 -3.50
C ILE A 77 -6.80 -2.18 -3.07
N LEU A 78 -6.82 -2.50 -1.77
CA LEU A 78 -5.96 -3.50 -1.16
C LEU A 78 -6.79 -4.75 -0.82
N LEU A 79 -6.39 -5.91 -1.32
CA LEU A 79 -6.83 -7.21 -0.82
C LEU A 79 -5.69 -7.84 -0.02
N ILE A 80 -5.98 -8.36 1.17
CA ILE A 80 -4.98 -8.95 2.06
C ILE A 80 -5.20 -10.46 2.11
N ALA A 81 -4.27 -11.24 1.57
CA ALA A 81 -4.39 -12.70 1.48
C ALA A 81 -4.60 -13.35 2.86
N ALA A 82 -3.95 -12.83 3.90
CA ALA A 82 -4.10 -13.33 5.27
C ALA A 82 -5.52 -13.16 5.86
N CYS A 83 -6.36 -12.30 5.26
CA CYS A 83 -7.72 -11.99 5.73
C CYS A 83 -8.83 -12.64 4.89
N LEU A 84 -8.48 -13.23 3.74
CA LEU A 84 -9.42 -13.70 2.73
C LEU A 84 -9.10 -15.15 2.34
N SER A 85 -10.10 -15.86 1.84
CA SER A 85 -9.88 -17.11 1.10
C SER A 85 -9.47 -16.81 -0.35
N LYS A 86 -8.92 -17.81 -1.05
CA LYS A 86 -8.58 -17.70 -2.49
C LYS A 86 -9.79 -17.33 -3.35
N GLU A 87 -10.95 -17.88 -3.03
CA GLU A 87 -12.20 -17.60 -3.77
C GLU A 87 -12.66 -16.16 -3.53
N GLU A 88 -12.56 -15.66 -2.32
CA GLU A 88 -12.89 -14.25 -2.01
C GLU A 88 -11.95 -13.30 -2.72
N VAL A 89 -10.62 -13.55 -2.72
CA VAL A 89 -9.65 -12.74 -3.48
C VAL A 89 -10.04 -12.69 -4.95
N LYS A 90 -10.34 -13.84 -5.56
CA LYS A 90 -10.72 -13.94 -6.97
C LYS A 90 -12.02 -13.19 -7.28
N ASN A 91 -13.02 -13.30 -6.42
CA ASN A 91 -14.33 -12.66 -6.62
C ASN A 91 -14.23 -11.15 -6.41
N LEU A 92 -13.64 -10.70 -5.31
CA LEU A 92 -13.48 -9.28 -4.99
C LEU A 92 -12.57 -8.56 -6.01
N SER A 93 -11.48 -9.19 -6.46
CA SER A 93 -10.62 -8.59 -7.47
C SER A 93 -11.33 -8.42 -8.81
N ARG A 94 -12.08 -9.41 -9.27
CA ARG A 94 -12.90 -9.31 -10.50
C ARG A 94 -13.97 -8.23 -10.37
N PHE A 95 -14.61 -8.17 -9.22
CA PHE A 95 -15.63 -7.15 -8.95
C PHE A 95 -15.00 -5.75 -8.99
N ALA A 96 -13.83 -5.55 -8.39
CA ALA A 96 -13.09 -4.29 -8.45
C ALA A 96 -12.74 -3.88 -9.89
N LYS A 97 -12.33 -4.83 -10.74
CA LYS A 97 -12.04 -4.58 -12.16
C LYS A 97 -13.28 -4.09 -12.91
N SER A 98 -14.49 -4.52 -12.55
CA SER A 98 -15.74 -4.03 -13.18
C SER A 98 -16.02 -2.55 -12.92
N PHE A 99 -15.43 -1.98 -11.87
CA PHE A 99 -15.46 -0.54 -11.54
C PHE A 99 -14.21 0.22 -12.01
N ASN A 100 -13.35 -0.39 -12.84
CA ASN A 100 -12.06 0.18 -13.26
C ASN A 100 -11.16 0.55 -12.07
N LEU A 101 -11.19 -0.23 -11.00
CA LEU A 101 -10.23 -0.13 -9.90
C LEU A 101 -9.06 -1.07 -10.17
N GLN A 102 -7.85 -0.63 -9.83
CA GLN A 102 -6.69 -1.50 -9.75
C GLN A 102 -6.67 -2.24 -8.41
N VAL A 103 -6.04 -3.40 -8.39
CA VAL A 103 -6.01 -4.28 -7.22
C VAL A 103 -4.58 -4.62 -6.84
N ILE A 104 -4.21 -4.28 -5.61
CA ILE A 104 -3.01 -4.79 -4.96
C ILE A 104 -3.42 -5.99 -4.12
N LEU A 105 -2.75 -7.14 -4.31
CA LEU A 105 -2.84 -8.26 -3.38
C LEU A 105 -1.64 -8.23 -2.45
N GLU A 106 -1.88 -7.97 -1.17
CA GLU A 106 -0.86 -8.03 -0.12
C GLU A 106 -0.66 -9.47 0.33
N ILE A 107 0.60 -9.93 0.30
CA ILE A 107 1.02 -11.25 0.74
C ILE A 107 2.14 -11.16 1.77
N HIS A 108 2.23 -12.19 2.66
CA HIS A 108 3.21 -12.26 3.73
C HIS A 108 4.05 -13.54 3.69
N SER A 109 3.61 -14.56 2.94
CA SER A 109 4.25 -15.88 2.92
C SER A 109 4.14 -16.57 1.56
N GLU A 110 4.96 -17.60 1.38
CA GLU A 110 4.98 -18.44 0.18
C GLU A 110 3.60 -19.07 -0.12
N ASP A 111 2.89 -19.54 0.90
CA ASP A 111 1.58 -20.18 0.74
C ASP A 111 0.55 -19.23 0.11
N GLU A 112 0.73 -17.93 0.28
CA GLU A 112 -0.17 -16.90 -0.25
C GLU A 112 0.07 -16.59 -1.73
N ILE A 113 1.18 -17.05 -2.33
CA ILE A 113 1.41 -16.99 -3.79
C ILE A 113 0.28 -17.68 -4.55
N ALA A 114 -0.28 -18.75 -3.98
CA ALA A 114 -1.40 -19.48 -4.58
C ALA A 114 -2.74 -18.70 -4.64
N TYR A 115 -2.78 -17.47 -4.14
CA TYR A 115 -3.93 -16.55 -4.24
C TYR A 115 -3.89 -15.68 -5.50
N LEU A 116 -2.75 -15.65 -6.21
CA LEU A 116 -2.60 -14.85 -7.43
C LEU A 116 -3.59 -15.30 -8.52
N CYS A 117 -4.18 -14.34 -9.19
CA CYS A 117 -5.10 -14.55 -10.30
C CYS A 117 -5.04 -13.37 -11.28
N ASP A 118 -5.58 -13.54 -12.50
CA ASP A 118 -5.49 -12.58 -13.61
C ASP A 118 -6.08 -11.19 -13.33
N SER A 119 -6.90 -11.05 -12.31
CA SER A 119 -7.51 -9.78 -11.90
C SER A 119 -6.71 -8.98 -10.88
N ILE A 120 -5.53 -9.48 -10.48
CA ILE A 120 -4.57 -8.75 -9.64
C ILE A 120 -3.62 -7.96 -10.55
N ASP A 121 -3.42 -6.68 -10.27
CA ASP A 121 -2.52 -5.81 -11.02
C ASP A 121 -1.11 -5.78 -10.40
N VAL A 122 -1.05 -5.77 -9.07
CA VAL A 122 0.20 -5.61 -8.31
C VAL A 122 0.23 -6.59 -7.15
N VAL A 123 1.37 -7.18 -6.90
CA VAL A 123 1.63 -8.01 -5.71
C VAL A 123 2.43 -7.20 -4.70
N GLY A 124 1.84 -6.95 -3.54
CA GLY A 124 2.50 -6.28 -2.41
C GLY A 124 3.07 -7.30 -1.43
N VAL A 125 4.39 -7.34 -1.27
CA VAL A 125 5.00 -8.18 -0.23
C VAL A 125 5.17 -7.36 1.03
N ASN A 126 4.44 -7.72 2.07
CA ASN A 126 4.53 -7.05 3.35
C ASN A 126 5.62 -7.69 4.23
N ASN A 127 6.64 -6.89 4.55
CA ASN A 127 7.76 -7.31 5.40
C ASN A 127 7.41 -7.38 6.89
N ARG A 128 6.20 -6.96 7.28
CA ARG A 128 5.77 -6.99 8.66
C ARG A 128 5.09 -8.32 8.99
N ASN A 129 5.65 -9.02 9.95
CA ASN A 129 4.99 -10.18 10.52
C ASN A 129 3.79 -9.73 11.37
N LEU A 130 2.58 -10.09 10.96
CA LEU A 130 1.33 -9.68 11.63
C LEU A 130 1.18 -10.25 13.05
N LYS A 131 1.89 -11.33 13.38
CA LYS A 131 1.82 -11.96 14.71
C LYS A 131 2.84 -11.38 15.69
N LYS A 132 4.05 -11.07 15.21
CA LYS A 132 5.17 -10.58 16.04
C LYS A 132 5.34 -9.07 15.97
N PHE A 133 4.74 -8.40 14.99
CA PHE A 133 4.93 -6.98 14.66
C PHE A 133 6.39 -6.58 14.36
N GLU A 134 7.23 -7.55 14.04
CA GLU A 134 8.59 -7.35 13.56
C GLU A 134 8.59 -7.15 12.05
N THR A 135 9.51 -6.33 11.54
CA THR A 135 9.70 -6.10 10.10
C THR A 135 11.07 -6.61 9.67
N ASP A 136 11.09 -7.40 8.58
CA ASP A 136 12.30 -7.94 7.99
C ASP A 136 12.22 -7.91 6.47
N ILE A 137 13.03 -7.09 5.79
CA ILE A 137 13.07 -6.97 4.33
C ILE A 137 13.49 -8.28 3.63
N ASN A 138 14.10 -9.21 4.36
CA ASN A 138 14.41 -10.54 3.82
C ASN A 138 13.14 -11.29 3.39
N ASN A 139 11.96 -10.95 3.93
CA ASN A 139 10.71 -11.51 3.44
C ASN A 139 10.48 -11.18 1.95
N SER A 140 10.66 -9.92 1.57
CA SER A 140 10.58 -9.52 0.16
C SER A 140 11.64 -10.23 -0.70
N ILE A 141 12.87 -10.34 -0.22
CA ILE A 141 13.96 -11.03 -0.94
C ILE A 141 13.59 -12.50 -1.20
N ASN A 142 13.11 -13.20 -0.18
CA ASN A 142 12.76 -14.62 -0.27
C ASN A 142 11.58 -14.89 -1.22
N LEU A 143 10.58 -14.03 -1.23
CA LEU A 143 9.38 -14.20 -2.07
C LEU A 143 9.57 -13.69 -3.51
N ALA A 144 10.55 -12.85 -3.77
CA ALA A 144 10.74 -12.18 -5.06
C ALA A 144 10.77 -13.13 -6.26
N GLY A 145 11.52 -14.24 -6.14
CA GLY A 145 11.66 -15.24 -7.22
C GLY A 145 10.47 -16.17 -7.39
N MET A 146 9.54 -16.18 -6.43
CA MET A 146 8.35 -17.03 -6.45
C MET A 146 7.15 -16.35 -7.10
N ILE A 147 7.14 -15.02 -7.16
CA ILE A 147 6.10 -14.23 -7.81
C ILE A 147 6.34 -14.24 -9.32
N PRO A 148 5.37 -14.66 -10.15
CA PRO A 148 5.52 -14.65 -11.60
C PRO A 148 5.88 -13.26 -12.14
N SER A 149 6.78 -13.22 -13.12
CA SER A 149 7.26 -11.95 -13.73
C SER A 149 6.20 -11.15 -14.49
N SER A 150 5.01 -11.73 -14.68
CA SER A 150 3.86 -11.03 -15.26
C SER A 150 3.20 -10.03 -14.31
N PHE A 151 3.50 -10.10 -13.00
CA PHE A 151 2.97 -9.18 -12.01
C PHE A 151 3.98 -8.09 -11.67
N LEU A 152 3.52 -6.85 -11.53
CA LEU A 152 4.28 -5.81 -10.87
C LEU A 152 4.43 -6.16 -9.38
N LYS A 153 5.61 -5.92 -8.82
CA LYS A 153 5.92 -6.22 -7.43
C LYS A 153 6.23 -4.96 -6.64
N ILE A 154 5.57 -4.80 -5.52
CA ILE A 154 5.92 -3.75 -4.55
C ILE A 154 6.32 -4.39 -3.21
N SER A 155 7.28 -3.76 -2.52
CA SER A 155 7.67 -4.14 -1.16
C SER A 155 7.10 -3.13 -0.17
N GLU A 156 6.53 -3.63 0.93
CA GLU A 156 5.84 -2.83 1.94
C GLU A 156 6.44 -3.07 3.33
N SER A 157 6.46 -2.02 4.14
CA SER A 157 6.95 -2.02 5.53
C SER A 157 8.47 -2.25 5.68
N GLY A 158 9.06 -1.60 6.70
CA GLY A 158 10.45 -1.79 7.07
C GLY A 158 11.48 -1.11 6.19
N ILE A 159 11.07 -0.40 5.14
CA ILE A 159 11.97 0.33 4.25
C ILE A 159 12.26 1.70 4.84
N SER A 160 13.53 1.96 5.12
CA SER A 160 13.97 3.17 5.83
C SER A 160 15.14 3.91 5.16
N THR A 161 15.83 3.27 4.21
CA THR A 161 16.99 3.82 3.50
C THR A 161 16.92 3.57 2.00
N SER A 162 17.59 4.42 1.22
CA SER A 162 17.76 4.25 -0.23
C SER A 162 18.51 2.96 -0.60
N LYS A 163 19.40 2.47 0.27
CA LYS A 163 20.13 1.21 0.09
C LYS A 163 19.19 0.00 0.02
N GLU A 164 18.16 -0.02 0.86
CA GLU A 164 17.12 -1.07 0.85
C GLU A 164 16.33 -1.05 -0.46
N ILE A 165 16.04 0.14 -0.99
CA ILE A 165 15.39 0.31 -2.30
C ILE A 165 16.27 -0.28 -3.41
N PHE A 166 17.55 0.10 -3.48
CA PHE A 166 18.46 -0.41 -4.51
C PHE A 166 18.62 -1.93 -4.41
N LEU A 167 18.74 -2.47 -3.20
CA LEU A 167 18.81 -3.92 -2.98
C LEU A 167 17.53 -4.60 -3.52
N LEU A 168 16.34 -4.13 -3.13
CA LEU A 168 15.09 -4.75 -3.55
C LEU A 168 14.84 -4.62 -5.06
N LYS A 169 15.30 -3.55 -5.71
CA LYS A 169 15.29 -3.42 -7.18
C LYS A 169 16.08 -4.53 -7.86
N GLU A 170 17.22 -4.99 -7.30
CA GLU A 170 17.98 -6.12 -7.84
C GLU A 170 17.19 -7.44 -7.81
N TYR A 171 16.23 -7.57 -6.86
CA TYR A 171 15.30 -8.69 -6.78
C TYR A 171 14.02 -8.50 -7.62
N GLY A 172 13.97 -7.44 -8.43
CA GLY A 172 12.90 -7.17 -9.38
C GLY A 172 11.65 -6.55 -8.76
N TYR A 173 11.79 -5.78 -7.69
CA TYR A 173 10.71 -4.94 -7.18
C TYR A 173 10.60 -3.65 -8.00
N ASP A 174 9.36 -3.34 -8.43
CA ASP A 174 9.03 -2.18 -9.27
C ASP A 174 8.67 -0.94 -8.45
N GLY A 175 8.20 -1.15 -7.20
CA GLY A 175 7.75 -0.06 -6.34
C GLY A 175 7.85 -0.37 -4.86
N PHE A 176 7.61 0.67 -4.05
CA PHE A 176 7.80 0.62 -2.59
C PHE A 176 6.72 1.42 -1.88
N LEU A 177 6.06 0.81 -0.89
CA LEU A 177 5.08 1.49 -0.06
C LEU A 177 5.73 1.87 1.28
N ILE A 178 5.94 3.17 1.46
CA ILE A 178 6.66 3.75 2.61
C ILE A 178 5.75 4.78 3.29
N GLY A 179 5.43 4.58 4.56
CA GLY A 179 4.65 5.52 5.35
C GLY A 179 5.34 5.88 6.66
N GLU A 180 5.59 4.88 7.51
CA GLU A 180 6.15 5.08 8.85
C GLU A 180 7.46 5.88 8.83
N ASN A 181 8.34 5.61 7.85
CA ASN A 181 9.63 6.28 7.76
C ASN A 181 9.52 7.79 7.57
N PHE A 182 8.48 8.26 6.85
CA PHE A 182 8.24 9.68 6.66
C PHE A 182 7.44 10.26 7.82
N MET A 183 6.34 9.61 8.18
CA MET A 183 5.39 10.10 9.18
C MET A 183 5.96 10.22 10.60
N LYS A 184 7.04 9.52 10.94
CA LYS A 184 7.74 9.64 12.25
C LYS A 184 8.53 10.93 12.42
N ASN A 185 8.75 11.69 11.34
CA ASN A 185 9.51 12.94 11.38
C ASN A 185 8.59 14.13 11.68
N ASN A 186 9.14 15.20 12.22
CA ASN A 186 8.40 16.44 12.48
C ASN A 186 7.88 17.07 11.17
N ASP A 187 8.61 16.89 10.07
CA ASP A 187 8.22 17.30 8.73
C ASP A 187 8.25 16.06 7.78
N PRO A 188 7.11 15.37 7.64
CA PRO A 188 7.00 14.19 6.77
C PRO A 188 7.22 14.50 5.29
N VAL A 189 6.85 15.71 4.84
CA VAL A 189 7.01 16.15 3.45
C VAL A 189 8.47 16.29 3.11
N SER A 190 9.23 17.01 3.96
CA SER A 190 10.68 17.14 3.79
C SER A 190 11.39 15.80 3.81
N ALA A 191 11.00 14.91 4.74
CA ALA A 191 11.56 13.57 4.83
C ALA A 191 11.31 12.73 3.57
N CYS A 192 10.11 12.82 2.97
CA CYS A 192 9.80 12.16 1.72
C CYS A 192 10.61 12.72 0.55
N ASN A 193 10.64 14.05 0.42
CA ASN A 193 11.37 14.73 -0.65
C ASN A 193 12.88 14.43 -0.61
N ASP A 194 13.48 14.44 0.56
CA ASP A 194 14.91 14.15 0.71
C ASP A 194 15.21 12.67 0.42
N PHE A 195 14.34 11.75 0.86
CA PHE A 195 14.45 10.34 0.54
C PHE A 195 14.36 10.07 -0.98
N ILE A 196 13.42 10.71 -1.68
CA ILE A 196 13.25 10.54 -3.13
C ILE A 196 14.45 11.09 -3.91
N LYS A 197 15.09 12.17 -3.44
CA LYS A 197 16.33 12.71 -4.07
C LYS A 197 17.53 11.77 -3.99
N GLU A 198 17.50 10.80 -3.08
CA GLU A 198 18.56 9.79 -2.97
C GLU A 198 18.40 8.62 -3.97
N LEU A 199 17.24 8.51 -4.66
CA LEU A 199 16.90 7.42 -5.59
C LEU A 199 17.24 7.75 -7.04
#